data_bde01d628a78e92593ecf590d11fa18f
#
_entry.id   bde01d628a78e92593ecf590d11fa18f
#
_cell.length_a   1.000
_cell.length_b   1.000
_cell.length_c   1.000
_cell.angle_alpha   90.00
_cell.angle_beta   90.00
_cell.angle_gamma   90.00
#
_symmetry.space_group_name_H-M   'P 1'
#
loop_
_entity.id
_entity.type
_entity.pdbx_description
1 polymer ?
#
loop_
_entity_poly.entity_id
_entity_poly.type
_entity_poly.pdbx_seq_one_letter_code
_entity_poly.pdbx_strand_id
1 'polypeptide(L)'
;MLTIVMGAPCSGKSTYIREHAAPGDIVIDFDVLAQALGSPDPHDHSKAIRMVAIDMRRTAIASAIQQHANGATVWIVDINPGERMPAYRRAGAQFVTMTATPAELHARASAERPERWHGLINEHLVREAKAAAPTPSRRRNRNASGTC
;
A
#
# COMPACT_ATOMS: atom_id res chain seq x y z
N MET A 1 -5.19 -16.43 7.95
CA MET A 1 -5.76 -15.08 7.72
C MET A 1 -4.80 -14.28 6.83
N LEU A 2 -5.30 -13.51 5.86
CA LEU A 2 -4.49 -12.60 5.05
C LEU A 2 -5.07 -11.18 5.17
N THR A 3 -4.28 -10.23 5.68
CA THR A 3 -4.71 -8.84 5.88
C THR A 3 -3.80 -7.87 5.13
N ILE A 4 -4.39 -7.04 4.30
CA ILE A 4 -3.70 -5.98 3.57
C ILE A 4 -3.99 -4.65 4.26
N VAL A 5 -2.95 -4.02 4.82
CA VAL A 5 -3.07 -2.73 5.51
C VAL A 5 -2.65 -1.62 4.55
N MET A 6 -3.62 -0.79 4.18
CA MET A 6 -3.49 0.27 3.17
C MET A 6 -3.59 1.66 3.81
N GLY A 7 -3.30 2.68 3.03
CA GLY A 7 -3.42 4.10 3.41
C GLY A 7 -2.18 4.90 3.06
N ALA A 8 -2.27 6.21 3.23
CA ALA A 8 -1.21 7.16 2.91
C ALA A 8 0.12 6.85 3.62
N PRO A 9 1.25 7.33 3.11
CA PRO A 9 2.48 7.40 3.90
C PRO A 9 2.21 8.09 5.25
N CYS A 10 2.86 7.66 6.32
CA CYS A 10 2.69 8.18 7.69
C CYS A 10 1.29 7.99 8.32
N SER A 11 0.41 7.16 7.73
CA SER A 11 -0.93 6.90 8.30
C SER A 11 -0.95 5.92 9.49
N GLY A 12 0.19 5.34 9.89
CA GLY A 12 0.28 4.43 11.04
C GLY A 12 0.15 2.93 10.69
N LYS A 13 0.28 2.53 9.42
CA LYS A 13 0.15 1.13 8.99
C LYS A 13 1.06 0.15 9.73
N SER A 14 2.34 0.47 9.81
CA SER A 14 3.32 -0.40 10.50
C SER A 14 3.08 -0.48 12.00
N THR A 15 2.59 0.61 12.61
CA THR A 15 2.15 0.62 14.01
C THR A 15 0.95 -0.28 14.20
N TYR A 16 -0.06 -0.16 13.35
CA TYR A 16 -1.23 -1.02 13.38
C TYR A 16 -0.87 -2.52 13.32
N ILE A 17 -0.01 -2.90 12.38
CA ILE A 17 0.44 -4.31 12.29
C ILE A 17 1.18 -4.74 13.54
N ARG A 18 2.09 -3.92 14.07
CA ARG A 18 2.85 -4.26 15.28
C ARG A 18 1.95 -4.50 16.51
N GLU A 19 0.80 -3.85 16.56
CA GLU A 19 -0.17 -3.99 17.64
C GLU A 19 -1.11 -5.21 17.47
N HIS A 20 -1.27 -5.71 16.25
CA HIS A 20 -2.25 -6.75 15.93
C HIS A 20 -1.63 -8.09 15.48
N ALA A 21 -0.41 -8.08 14.95
CA ALA A 21 0.27 -9.31 14.55
C ALA A 21 0.80 -10.06 15.77
N ALA A 22 0.59 -11.38 15.77
CA ALA A 22 1.11 -12.26 16.80
C ALA A 22 2.55 -12.73 16.47
N PRO A 23 3.33 -13.14 17.46
CA PRO A 23 4.60 -13.83 17.19
C PRO A 23 4.38 -15.05 16.29
N GLY A 24 5.14 -15.14 15.21
CA GLY A 24 5.02 -16.20 14.20
C GLY A 24 4.17 -15.84 12.98
N ASP A 25 3.43 -14.72 13.00
CA ASP A 25 2.77 -14.21 11.82
C ASP A 25 3.78 -13.73 10.76
N ILE A 26 3.45 -13.91 9.49
CA ILE A 26 4.25 -13.38 8.38
C ILE A 26 3.89 -11.91 8.20
N VAL A 27 4.88 -11.03 8.35
CA VAL A 27 4.71 -9.58 8.15
C VAL A 27 5.57 -9.11 6.99
N ILE A 28 4.95 -8.46 6.00
CA ILE A 28 5.63 -7.88 4.85
C ILE A 28 5.46 -6.37 4.87
N ASP A 29 6.52 -5.68 5.31
CA ASP A 29 6.66 -4.24 5.27
C ASP A 29 7.94 -3.88 4.50
N PHE A 30 7.84 -2.93 3.57
CA PHE A 30 8.96 -2.53 2.72
C PHE A 30 10.13 -1.96 3.52
N ASP A 31 9.85 -1.12 4.50
CA ASP A 31 10.88 -0.48 5.31
C ASP A 31 11.63 -1.51 6.17
N VAL A 32 10.92 -2.51 6.70
CA VAL A 32 11.52 -3.63 7.44
C VAL A 32 12.41 -4.48 6.53
N LEU A 33 11.98 -4.77 5.31
CA LEU A 33 12.80 -5.50 4.34
C LEU A 33 14.06 -4.71 3.96
N ALA A 34 13.94 -3.40 3.75
CA ALA A 34 15.08 -2.54 3.44
C ALA A 34 16.09 -2.47 4.60
N GLN A 35 15.62 -2.43 5.84
CA GLN A 35 16.48 -2.50 7.03
C GLN A 35 17.19 -3.87 7.13
N ALA A 36 16.50 -4.97 6.85
CA ALA A 36 17.09 -6.31 6.82
C ALA A 36 18.20 -6.44 5.75
N LEU A 37 18.15 -5.62 4.69
CA LEU A 37 19.20 -5.49 3.67
C LEU A 37 20.34 -4.55 4.06
N GLY A 38 20.33 -4.02 5.30
CA GLY A 38 21.40 -3.16 5.81
C GLY A 38 21.13 -1.66 5.66
N SER A 39 19.89 -1.23 5.42
CA SER A 39 19.57 0.20 5.50
C SER A 39 19.71 0.69 6.93
N PRO A 40 20.55 1.72 7.20
CA PRO A 40 20.70 2.27 8.55
C PRO A 40 19.50 3.12 8.98
N ASP A 41 18.82 3.74 8.02
CA ASP A 41 17.64 4.56 8.27
C ASP A 41 16.36 3.77 7.99
N PRO A 42 15.35 3.79 8.88
CA PRO A 42 14.10 3.07 8.68
C PRO A 42 13.24 3.64 7.54
N HIS A 43 13.54 4.83 7.04
CA HIS A 43 12.68 5.53 6.08
C HIS A 43 13.44 6.23 4.94
N ASP A 44 14.77 6.15 4.95
CA ASP A 44 15.63 6.67 3.90
C ASP A 44 16.61 5.61 3.42
N HIS A 45 16.28 4.98 2.32
CA HIS A 45 17.03 3.87 1.77
C HIS A 45 17.82 4.30 0.53
N SER A 46 19.05 3.85 0.40
CA SER A 46 19.84 4.04 -0.82
C SER A 46 19.11 3.43 -2.02
N LYS A 47 19.42 3.95 -3.22
CA LYS A 47 18.83 3.41 -4.47
C LYS A 47 19.06 1.92 -4.62
N ALA A 48 20.26 1.43 -4.28
CA ALA A 48 20.61 0.00 -4.41
C ALA A 48 19.73 -0.86 -3.48
N ILE A 49 19.63 -0.50 -2.20
CA ILE A 49 18.78 -1.20 -1.23
C ILE A 49 17.32 -1.17 -1.67
N ARG A 50 16.81 -0.02 -2.10
CA ARG A 50 15.43 0.11 -2.58
C ARG A 50 15.10 -0.84 -3.73
N MET A 51 15.98 -0.96 -4.72
CA MET A 51 15.76 -1.86 -5.86
C MET A 51 15.68 -3.32 -5.42
N VAL A 52 16.61 -3.76 -4.57
CA VAL A 52 16.59 -5.13 -4.04
C VAL A 52 15.36 -5.37 -3.15
N ALA A 53 15.01 -4.41 -2.28
CA ALA A 53 13.85 -4.51 -1.40
C ALA A 53 12.53 -4.61 -2.19
N ILE A 54 12.40 -3.90 -3.32
CA ILE A 54 11.23 -3.99 -4.21
C ILE A 54 11.09 -5.41 -4.78
N ASP A 55 12.18 -6.00 -5.26
CA ASP A 55 12.16 -7.36 -5.83
C ASP A 55 11.91 -8.42 -4.75
N MET A 56 12.56 -8.30 -3.60
CA MET A 56 12.30 -9.15 -2.45
C MET A 56 10.84 -9.07 -2.01
N ARG A 57 10.29 -7.87 -1.90
CA ARG A 57 8.91 -7.67 -1.50
C ARG A 57 7.93 -8.34 -2.47
N ARG A 58 8.17 -8.24 -3.78
CA ARG A 58 7.34 -8.88 -4.81
C ARG A 58 7.31 -10.40 -4.61
N THR A 59 8.47 -11.00 -4.45
CA THR A 59 8.62 -12.45 -4.22
C THR A 59 8.01 -12.86 -2.87
N ALA A 60 8.25 -12.10 -1.81
CA ALA A 60 7.72 -12.36 -0.48
C ALA A 60 6.17 -12.33 -0.47
N ILE A 61 5.55 -11.37 -1.16
CA ILE A 61 4.08 -11.29 -1.27
C ILE A 61 3.52 -12.53 -1.97
N ALA A 62 4.12 -12.96 -3.09
CA ALA A 62 3.66 -14.14 -3.81
C ALA A 62 3.76 -15.39 -2.94
N SER A 63 4.89 -15.59 -2.26
CA SER A 63 5.10 -16.71 -1.33
C SER A 63 4.15 -16.66 -0.14
N ALA A 64 3.93 -15.49 0.46
CA ALA A 64 3.06 -15.33 1.61
C ALA A 64 1.59 -15.64 1.29
N ILE A 65 1.12 -15.30 0.09
CA ILE A 65 -0.22 -15.69 -0.38
C ILE A 65 -0.35 -17.23 -0.43
N GLN A 66 0.69 -17.94 -0.88
CA GLN A 66 0.71 -19.40 -0.86
C GLN A 66 0.71 -19.94 0.57
N GLN A 67 1.50 -19.37 1.47
CA GLN A 67 1.52 -19.78 2.88
C GLN A 67 0.19 -19.48 3.58
N HIS A 68 -0.50 -18.39 3.21
CA HIS A 68 -1.85 -18.15 3.68
C HIS A 68 -2.81 -19.29 3.27
N ALA A 69 -2.74 -19.77 2.05
CA ALA A 69 -3.53 -20.92 1.61
C ALA A 69 -3.22 -22.21 2.41
N ASN A 70 -2.00 -22.32 2.96
CA ASN A 70 -1.58 -23.40 3.86
C ASN A 70 -1.91 -23.13 5.34
N GLY A 71 -2.69 -22.10 5.65
CA GLY A 71 -3.16 -21.79 7.00
C GLY A 71 -2.38 -20.70 7.75
N ALA A 72 -1.32 -20.14 7.20
CA ALA A 72 -0.55 -19.08 7.85
C ALA A 72 -1.35 -17.78 7.99
N THR A 73 -1.06 -17.01 9.04
CA THR A 73 -1.50 -15.62 9.19
C THR A 73 -0.50 -14.69 8.55
N VAL A 74 -0.98 -13.79 7.69
CA VAL A 74 -0.16 -12.90 6.87
C VAL A 74 -0.66 -11.47 6.94
N TRP A 75 0.27 -10.54 7.15
CA TRP A 75 0.06 -9.10 7.17
C TRP A 75 0.92 -8.45 6.09
N ILE A 76 0.32 -7.62 5.24
CA ILE A 76 1.04 -6.93 4.17
C ILE A 76 0.75 -5.43 4.24
N VAL A 77 1.78 -4.60 4.39
CA VAL A 77 1.70 -3.15 4.19
C VAL A 77 1.70 -2.86 2.69
N ASP A 78 0.64 -2.28 2.17
CA ASP A 78 0.58 -1.89 0.76
C ASP A 78 -0.07 -0.52 0.56
N ILE A 79 0.75 0.50 0.31
CA ILE A 79 0.29 1.89 0.11
C ILE A 79 -0.58 2.01 -1.14
N ASN A 80 -0.29 1.22 -2.18
CA ASN A 80 -0.98 1.26 -3.45
C ASN A 80 -1.01 -0.15 -4.06
N PRO A 81 -1.98 -0.98 -3.67
CA PRO A 81 -2.05 -2.36 -4.16
C PRO A 81 -2.30 -2.48 -5.67
N GLY A 82 -2.95 -1.49 -6.32
CA GLY A 82 -3.08 -1.38 -7.76
C GLY A 82 -3.26 -2.73 -8.48
N GLU A 83 -2.25 -3.11 -9.25
CA GLU A 83 -2.22 -4.36 -10.01
C GLU A 83 -2.29 -5.63 -9.15
N ARG A 84 -1.92 -5.56 -7.87
CA ARG A 84 -1.98 -6.70 -6.93
C ARG A 84 -3.38 -6.92 -6.34
N MET A 85 -4.25 -5.92 -6.41
CA MET A 85 -5.59 -5.99 -5.84
C MET A 85 -6.39 -7.23 -6.30
N PRO A 86 -6.40 -7.62 -7.59
CA PRO A 86 -7.09 -8.83 -8.01
C PRO A 86 -6.53 -10.11 -7.37
N ALA A 87 -5.21 -10.20 -7.18
CA ALA A 87 -4.58 -11.34 -6.52
C ALA A 87 -4.95 -11.42 -5.03
N TYR A 88 -4.93 -10.30 -4.33
CA TYR A 88 -5.36 -10.21 -2.93
C TYR A 88 -6.82 -10.65 -2.75
N ARG A 89 -7.72 -10.15 -3.60
CA ARG A 89 -9.14 -10.52 -3.55
C ARG A 89 -9.36 -12.02 -3.83
N ARG A 90 -8.67 -12.58 -4.82
CA ARG A 90 -8.74 -14.03 -5.12
C ARG A 90 -8.24 -14.88 -3.95
N ALA A 91 -7.26 -14.40 -3.20
CA ALA A 91 -6.76 -15.06 -2.01
C ALA A 91 -7.64 -14.87 -0.76
N GLY A 92 -8.78 -14.18 -0.86
CA GLY A 92 -9.67 -13.93 0.27
C GLY A 92 -9.12 -12.93 1.29
N ALA A 93 -8.28 -11.99 0.86
CA ALA A 93 -7.69 -11.01 1.75
C ALA A 93 -8.73 -10.09 2.38
N GLN A 94 -8.55 -9.78 3.65
CA GLN A 94 -9.19 -8.69 4.35
C GLN A 94 -8.42 -7.39 4.10
N PHE A 95 -9.12 -6.25 4.05
CA PHE A 95 -8.52 -4.95 3.80
C PHE A 95 -8.77 -4.02 4.96
N VAL A 96 -7.70 -3.44 5.49
CA VAL A 96 -7.73 -2.40 6.53
C VAL A 96 -7.17 -1.14 5.91
N THR A 97 -7.97 -0.07 5.88
CA THR A 97 -7.52 1.23 5.36
C THR A 97 -7.29 2.18 6.53
N MET A 98 -6.04 2.59 6.68
CA MET A 98 -5.66 3.60 7.67
C MET A 98 -5.98 4.98 7.14
N THR A 99 -6.82 5.71 7.86
CA THR A 99 -7.20 7.08 7.52
C THR A 99 -6.50 8.07 8.46
N ALA A 100 -6.03 9.17 7.89
CA ALA A 100 -5.51 10.31 8.64
C ALA A 100 -5.72 11.57 7.79
N THR A 101 -5.95 12.70 8.43
CA THR A 101 -6.09 13.98 7.73
C THR A 101 -4.75 14.39 7.11
N PRO A 102 -4.75 15.20 6.03
CA PRO A 102 -3.51 15.73 5.47
C PRO A 102 -2.62 16.41 6.51
N ALA A 103 -3.21 17.18 7.43
CA ALA A 103 -2.48 17.85 8.51
C ALA A 103 -1.77 16.86 9.45
N GLU A 104 -2.44 15.77 9.85
CA GLU A 104 -1.83 14.72 10.68
C GLU A 104 -0.71 13.99 9.95
N LEU A 105 -0.90 13.69 8.66
CA LEU A 105 0.14 13.04 7.85
C LEU A 105 1.41 13.90 7.77
N HIS A 106 1.25 15.19 7.48
CA HIS A 106 2.36 16.14 7.41
C HIS A 106 3.01 16.38 8.78
N ALA A 107 2.25 16.47 9.86
CA ALA A 107 2.80 16.61 11.21
C ALA A 107 3.66 15.39 11.59
N ARG A 108 3.20 14.18 11.32
CA ARG A 108 3.97 12.94 11.57
C ARG A 108 5.20 12.86 10.66
N ALA A 109 5.09 13.27 9.39
CA ALA A 109 6.24 13.31 8.49
C ALA A 109 7.31 14.28 8.97
N SER A 110 6.93 15.47 9.44
CA SER A 110 7.87 16.47 9.99
C SER A 110 8.61 15.98 11.25
N ALA A 111 7.96 15.14 12.06
CA ALA A 111 8.54 14.62 13.30
C ALA A 111 9.51 13.45 13.08
N GLU A 112 9.25 12.59 12.07
CA GLU A 112 9.88 11.28 11.98
C GLU A 112 10.52 10.96 10.62
N ARG A 113 10.40 11.85 9.61
CA ARG A 113 10.76 11.53 8.23
C ARG A 113 11.58 12.62 7.55
N PRO A 114 12.41 12.26 6.54
CA PRO A 114 13.04 13.25 5.67
C PRO A 114 12.01 14.14 4.95
N GLU A 115 12.36 15.39 4.66
CA GLU A 115 11.47 16.41 4.06
C GLU A 115 10.75 15.95 2.78
N ARG A 116 11.40 15.12 1.96
CA ARG A 116 10.82 14.57 0.73
C ARG A 116 9.51 13.79 0.94
N TRP A 117 9.22 13.32 2.16
CA TRP A 117 8.00 12.59 2.47
C TRP A 117 6.74 13.45 2.31
N HIS A 118 6.85 14.77 2.48
CA HIS A 118 5.74 15.70 2.20
C HIS A 118 5.28 15.62 0.73
N GLY A 119 6.24 15.50 -0.21
CA GLY A 119 5.95 15.26 -1.62
C GLY A 119 5.20 13.94 -1.85
N LEU A 120 5.67 12.85 -1.26
CA LEU A 120 5.05 11.54 -1.38
C LEU A 120 3.63 11.50 -0.79
N ILE A 121 3.39 12.20 0.32
CA ILE A 121 2.04 12.35 0.90
C ILE A 121 1.13 13.07 -0.09
N ASN A 122 1.56 14.21 -0.64
CA ASN A 122 0.78 14.98 -1.59
C ASN A 122 0.46 14.19 -2.86
N GLU A 123 1.43 13.47 -3.41
CA GLU A 123 1.21 12.59 -4.57
C GLU A 123 0.16 11.50 -4.28
N HIS A 124 0.19 10.92 -3.09
CA HIS A 124 -0.78 9.92 -2.67
C HIS A 124 -2.17 10.51 -2.55
N LEU A 125 -2.33 11.66 -1.88
CA LEU A 125 -3.61 12.37 -1.73
C LEU A 125 -4.22 12.76 -3.07
N VAL A 126 -3.41 13.26 -4.02
CA VAL A 126 -3.86 13.56 -5.39
C VAL A 126 -4.33 12.32 -6.12
N ARG A 127 -3.65 11.19 -5.94
CA ARG A 127 -4.04 9.91 -6.55
C ARG A 127 -5.36 9.39 -5.99
N GLU A 128 -5.55 9.45 -4.68
CA GLU A 128 -6.80 9.07 -4.03
C GLU A 128 -7.97 9.94 -4.49
N ALA A 129 -7.78 11.26 -4.54
CA ALA A 129 -8.79 12.19 -5.03
C ALA A 129 -9.20 11.89 -6.48
N LYS A 130 -8.24 11.57 -7.36
CA LYS A 130 -8.52 11.16 -8.75
C LYS A 130 -9.26 9.83 -8.83
N ALA A 131 -8.96 8.87 -7.97
CA ALA A 131 -9.63 7.58 -7.93
C ALA A 131 -11.07 7.68 -7.39
N ALA A 132 -11.33 8.63 -6.50
CA ALA A 132 -12.65 8.91 -5.95
C ALA A 132 -13.54 9.77 -6.87
N ALA A 133 -12.96 10.45 -7.87
CA ALA A 133 -13.71 11.26 -8.81
C ALA A 133 -14.66 10.40 -9.66
N PRO A 134 -15.95 10.79 -9.84
CA PRO A 134 -16.88 10.04 -10.65
C PRO A 134 -16.39 10.01 -12.10
N THR A 135 -16.36 8.82 -12.69
CA THR A 135 -16.02 8.63 -14.10
C THR A 135 -17.03 9.41 -14.94
N PRO A 136 -16.61 10.34 -15.81
CA PRO A 136 -17.56 11.08 -16.65
C PRO A 136 -18.36 10.08 -17.49
N SER A 137 -19.68 10.10 -17.32
CA SER A 137 -20.58 9.24 -18.08
C SER A 137 -20.36 9.54 -19.57
N ARG A 138 -19.93 8.54 -20.33
CA ARG A 138 -19.93 8.58 -21.79
C ARG A 138 -21.37 8.84 -22.22
N ARG A 139 -21.75 10.07 -22.51
CA ARG A 139 -22.98 10.37 -23.22
C ARG A 139 -22.95 9.57 -24.51
N ARG A 140 -23.75 8.49 -24.58
CA ARG A 140 -24.08 7.84 -25.84
C ARG A 140 -24.81 8.87 -26.68
N ASN A 141 -24.09 9.42 -27.66
CA ASN A 141 -24.71 10.18 -28.73
C ASN A 141 -25.59 9.18 -29.53
N ARG A 142 -26.86 9.10 -29.17
CA ARG A 142 -27.87 8.50 -30.04
C ARG A 142 -28.18 9.55 -31.10
N ASN A 143 -27.38 9.63 -32.14
CA ASN A 143 -27.85 10.23 -33.37
C ASN A 143 -28.85 9.25 -34.01
N ALA A 144 -30.08 9.58 -33.84
CA ALA A 144 -31.14 9.09 -34.67
C ALA A 144 -30.86 9.56 -36.10
N SER A 145 -30.56 8.68 -36.99
CA SER A 145 -30.81 8.88 -38.41
C SER A 145 -32.13 8.17 -38.71
N GLY A 146 -33.20 8.96 -38.58
CA GLY A 146 -34.39 8.68 -39.34
C GLY A 146 -34.18 9.18 -40.75
N THR A 147 -34.88 8.55 -41.60
CA THR A 147 -35.46 9.05 -42.85
C THR A 147 -35.10 8.28 -44.09
N CYS A 148 -36.17 7.85 -44.64
CA CYS A 148 -36.70 7.55 -45.97
C CYS A 148 -36.34 6.22 -46.53
#